data_90cd9cf2a3f794a8b0dfdebc0c1faa0a
#
_entry.id   90cd9cf2a3f794a8b0dfdebc0c1faa0a
#
_cell.length_a   1.000
_cell.length_b   1.000
_cell.length_c   1.000
_cell.angle_alpha   90.00
_cell.angle_beta   90.00
_cell.angle_gamma   90.00
#
_symmetry.space_group_name_H-M   'P 1'
#
loop_
_entity.id
_entity.type
_entity.pdbx_description
1 polymer ?
#
loop_
_entity_poly.entity_id
_entity_poly.type
_entity_poly.pdbx_seq_one_letter_code
_entity_poly.pdbx_strand_id
1 'polypeptide(L)'
;SLVDSEMNQQVFILDLSFNPEITDEYELTSGCYPLLVNHTLIDVAATNFNSLSLPLWNKSQMEFAEGIASTLEHPGPLDPTIVFPPYPAKEVNASTDVGDISWVVPTVGVFTMGWIPGTAAHSWQAVAASGSSLGVQSALVASEIIATTVCDLFLNPELIAAAKQEMQQDRGTDFKYEPLLGDRK
;
A
#
# COMPACT_ATOMS: atom_id res chain seq x y z
N SER A 1 -9.36 19.91 -2.59
CA SER A 1 -10.04 18.65 -2.31
C SER A 1 -11.32 18.95 -1.55
N LEU A 2 -12.46 18.53 -2.11
CA LEU A 2 -13.72 18.51 -1.37
C LEU A 2 -13.80 17.16 -0.67
N VAL A 3 -13.88 17.18 0.65
CA VAL A 3 -14.18 16.00 1.45
C VAL A 3 -15.67 16.04 1.71
N ASP A 4 -16.41 15.06 1.21
CA ASP A 4 -17.79 14.85 1.64
C ASP A 4 -17.75 14.22 3.04
N SER A 5 -18.17 14.98 4.04
CA SER A 5 -18.09 14.59 5.46
C SER A 5 -19.03 13.43 5.83
N GLU A 6 -19.95 13.05 4.96
CA GLU A 6 -20.90 11.96 5.24
C GLU A 6 -20.40 10.60 4.72
N MET A 7 -19.45 10.54 3.79
CA MET A 7 -18.99 9.29 3.20
C MET A 7 -17.49 9.06 3.22
N ASN A 8 -16.71 9.96 3.82
CA ASN A 8 -15.23 9.86 3.88
C ASN A 8 -14.55 9.64 2.51
N GLN A 9 -15.17 10.13 1.43
CA GLN A 9 -14.68 10.01 0.06
C GLN A 9 -13.73 11.16 -0.26
N GLN A 10 -12.54 10.85 -0.76
CA GLN A 10 -11.66 11.85 -1.37
C GLN A 10 -12.01 11.99 -2.85
N VAL A 11 -12.64 13.10 -3.21
CA VAL A 11 -12.86 13.46 -4.62
C VAL A 11 -11.71 14.38 -5.04
N PHE A 12 -10.90 13.94 -6.00
CA PHE A 12 -9.90 14.79 -6.63
C PHE A 12 -10.55 15.55 -7.78
N ILE A 13 -10.82 16.83 -7.58
CA ILE A 13 -11.23 17.74 -8.64
C ILE A 13 -9.99 18.48 -9.13
N LEU A 14 -9.61 18.27 -10.38
CA LEU A 14 -8.62 19.10 -11.04
C LEU A 14 -9.33 20.42 -11.43
N ASP A 15 -9.11 21.47 -10.64
CA ASP A 15 -9.63 22.81 -10.96
C ASP A 15 -8.74 23.45 -12.03
N LEU A 16 -9.23 23.45 -13.27
CA LEU A 16 -8.59 24.11 -14.42
C LEU A 16 -9.15 25.53 -14.67
N SER A 17 -9.94 26.07 -13.76
CA SER A 17 -10.65 27.35 -13.88
C SER A 17 -9.73 28.58 -13.76
N PHE A 18 -8.56 28.57 -14.38
CA PHE A 18 -7.71 29.77 -14.52
C PHE A 18 -8.22 30.77 -15.55
N ASN A 19 -9.22 30.38 -16.37
CA ASN A 19 -9.83 31.26 -17.36
C ASN A 19 -11.35 31.31 -17.13
N PRO A 20 -11.94 32.48 -16.75
CA PRO A 20 -13.36 32.62 -16.53
C PRO A 20 -14.26 32.43 -17.80
N GLU A 21 -13.66 32.29 -18.97
CA GLU A 21 -14.33 31.97 -20.21
C GLU A 21 -14.45 30.47 -20.51
N ILE A 22 -13.82 29.60 -19.67
CA ILE A 22 -13.90 28.15 -19.80
C ILE A 22 -14.95 27.65 -18.82
N THR A 23 -16.03 27.07 -19.34
CA THR A 23 -17.01 26.30 -18.58
C THR A 23 -16.56 24.84 -18.59
N ASP A 24 -16.12 24.33 -17.44
CA ASP A 24 -15.71 22.94 -17.31
C ASP A 24 -16.96 22.07 -17.06
N GLU A 25 -17.16 21.06 -17.90
CA GLU A 25 -18.06 19.97 -17.63
C GLU A 25 -17.24 18.80 -17.05
N TYR A 26 -17.66 18.24 -15.92
CA TYR A 26 -17.02 17.06 -15.33
C TYR A 26 -18.01 15.93 -15.17
N GLU A 27 -17.54 14.72 -15.35
CA GLU A 27 -18.27 13.48 -15.09
C GLU A 27 -17.54 12.69 -14.01
N LEU A 28 -18.23 12.36 -12.92
CA LEU A 28 -17.71 11.41 -11.93
C LEU A 28 -17.82 10.00 -12.52
N THR A 29 -16.70 9.41 -12.89
CA THR A 29 -16.67 8.10 -13.56
C THR A 29 -16.58 6.93 -12.59
N SER A 30 -15.82 7.09 -11.48
CA SER A 30 -15.66 6.11 -10.42
C SER A 30 -14.98 6.72 -9.20
N GLY A 31 -15.11 6.06 -8.08
CA GLY A 31 -14.34 6.33 -6.86
C GLY A 31 -13.90 5.02 -6.21
N CYS A 32 -13.04 5.10 -5.21
CA CYS A 32 -12.69 3.97 -4.35
C CYS A 32 -12.80 4.39 -2.89
N TYR A 33 -13.10 3.43 -2.03
CA TYR A 33 -13.07 3.64 -0.59
C TYR A 33 -11.64 3.86 -0.09
N PRO A 34 -11.43 4.68 0.96
CA PRO A 34 -10.14 4.74 1.63
C PRO A 34 -9.80 3.37 2.22
N LEU A 35 -8.50 3.08 2.35
CA LEU A 35 -8.06 1.81 2.96
C LEU A 35 -8.53 1.75 4.42
N LEU A 36 -9.32 0.74 4.76
CA LEU A 36 -9.69 0.43 6.13
C LEU A 36 -8.57 -0.40 6.76
N VAL A 37 -7.85 0.22 7.68
CA VAL A 37 -6.69 -0.39 8.34
C VAL A 37 -7.16 -1.50 9.29
N ASN A 38 -6.44 -2.64 9.32
CA ASN A 38 -6.70 -3.72 10.27
C ASN A 38 -5.44 -3.99 11.10
N HIS A 39 -5.42 -3.49 12.32
CA HIS A 39 -4.28 -3.55 13.22
C HIS A 39 -3.96 -4.99 13.64
N THR A 40 -4.98 -5.81 13.85
CA THR A 40 -4.80 -7.24 14.18
C THR A 40 -3.95 -7.95 13.12
N LEU A 41 -4.27 -7.77 11.83
CA LEU A 41 -3.50 -8.38 10.75
C LEU A 41 -2.11 -7.75 10.58
N ILE A 42 -1.98 -6.44 10.80
CA ILE A 42 -0.68 -5.76 10.73
C ILE A 42 0.25 -6.32 11.80
N ASP A 43 -0.21 -6.51 13.02
CA ASP A 43 0.62 -7.03 14.13
C ASP A 43 1.10 -8.47 13.84
N VAL A 44 0.26 -9.32 13.27
CA VAL A 44 0.65 -10.67 12.84
C VAL A 44 1.72 -10.60 11.73
N ALA A 45 1.47 -9.82 10.68
CA ALA A 45 2.40 -9.68 9.57
C ALA A 45 3.75 -9.05 10.01
N ALA A 46 3.71 -8.05 10.89
CA ALA A 46 4.91 -7.42 11.44
C ALA A 46 5.72 -8.38 12.32
N THR A 47 5.06 -9.23 13.11
CA THR A 47 5.72 -10.26 13.91
C THR A 47 6.45 -11.25 12.99
N ASN A 48 5.81 -11.70 11.93
CA ASN A 48 6.42 -12.58 10.94
C ASN A 48 7.58 -11.90 10.22
N PHE A 49 7.42 -10.65 9.79
CA PHE A 49 8.49 -9.89 9.15
C PHE A 49 9.72 -9.76 10.05
N ASN A 50 9.53 -9.41 11.33
CA ASN A 50 10.62 -9.26 12.31
C ASN A 50 11.31 -10.59 12.66
N SER A 51 10.68 -11.73 12.40
CA SER A 51 11.27 -13.06 12.62
C SER A 51 12.19 -13.51 11.48
N LEU A 52 12.12 -12.86 10.32
CA LEU A 52 12.91 -13.23 9.15
C LEU A 52 14.34 -12.71 9.22
N SER A 53 15.26 -13.52 8.69
CA SER A 53 16.61 -13.07 8.37
C SER A 53 16.61 -12.47 6.96
N LEU A 54 16.61 -11.14 6.87
CA LEU A 54 16.58 -10.46 5.58
C LEU A 54 17.87 -10.73 4.79
N PRO A 55 17.78 -11.08 3.50
CA PRO A 55 18.94 -11.39 2.69
C PRO A 55 19.74 -10.12 2.36
N LEU A 56 21.07 -10.22 2.45
CA LEU A 56 21.98 -9.16 2.03
C LEU A 56 22.11 -9.13 0.52
N TRP A 57 22.37 -7.94 -0.03
CA TRP A 57 22.69 -7.81 -1.45
C TRP A 57 24.09 -8.31 -1.73
N ASN A 58 24.26 -9.09 -2.80
CA ASN A 58 25.57 -9.47 -3.31
C ASN A 58 26.23 -8.29 -4.04
N LYS A 59 27.49 -8.45 -4.45
CA LYS A 59 28.26 -7.40 -5.11
C LYS A 59 27.56 -6.82 -6.35
N SER A 60 27.03 -7.66 -7.22
CA SER A 60 26.35 -7.22 -8.45
C SER A 60 25.05 -6.45 -8.15
N GLN A 61 24.32 -6.88 -7.13
CA GLN A 61 23.12 -6.18 -6.67
C GLN A 61 23.47 -4.82 -6.06
N MET A 62 24.56 -4.73 -5.31
CA MET A 62 25.02 -3.47 -4.76
C MET A 62 25.46 -2.50 -5.86
N GLU A 63 26.26 -2.97 -6.84
CA GLU A 63 26.66 -2.16 -7.99
C GLU A 63 25.44 -1.65 -8.79
N PHE A 64 24.42 -2.46 -8.97
CA PHE A 64 23.17 -2.05 -9.60
C PHE A 64 22.44 -1.00 -8.76
N ALA A 65 22.35 -1.21 -7.44
CA ALA A 65 21.70 -0.29 -6.50
C ALA A 65 22.41 1.07 -6.49
N GLU A 66 23.73 1.10 -6.47
CA GLU A 66 24.55 2.32 -6.58
C GLU A 66 24.29 3.04 -7.90
N GLY A 67 24.21 2.29 -9.01
CA GLY A 67 23.88 2.82 -10.32
C GLY A 67 22.53 3.53 -10.36
N ILE A 68 21.48 2.93 -9.80
CA ILE A 68 20.16 3.56 -9.70
C ILE A 68 20.21 4.76 -8.74
N ALA A 69 20.83 4.62 -7.56
CA ALA A 69 20.94 5.68 -6.56
C ALA A 69 21.59 6.95 -7.15
N SER A 70 22.59 6.81 -8.02
CA SER A 70 23.28 7.93 -8.67
C SER A 70 22.36 8.77 -9.58
N THR A 71 21.19 8.24 -9.95
CA THR A 71 20.19 8.92 -10.80
C THR A 71 19.06 9.55 -10.00
N LEU A 72 19.04 9.35 -8.68
CA LEU A 72 18.02 9.89 -7.79
C LEU A 72 18.46 11.26 -7.25
N GLU A 73 17.50 12.15 -7.07
CA GLU A 73 17.75 13.47 -6.48
C GLU A 73 18.11 13.37 -4.98
N HIS A 74 17.41 12.49 -4.28
CA HIS A 74 17.58 12.24 -2.84
C HIS A 74 17.64 10.75 -2.54
N PRO A 75 18.76 10.05 -2.87
CA PRO A 75 18.89 8.63 -2.56
C PRO A 75 18.98 8.41 -1.06
N GLY A 76 18.25 7.42 -0.57
CA GLY A 76 18.38 6.95 0.81
C GLY A 76 19.50 5.91 0.98
N PRO A 77 19.65 5.35 2.19
CA PRO A 77 20.70 4.38 2.48
C PRO A 77 20.50 3.08 1.70
N LEU A 78 21.60 2.53 1.16
CA LEU A 78 21.64 1.26 0.43
C LEU A 78 21.81 0.09 1.41
N ASP A 79 20.75 -0.20 2.15
CA ASP A 79 20.73 -1.27 3.14
C ASP A 79 19.46 -2.12 2.97
N PRO A 80 19.58 -3.37 2.47
CA PRO A 80 18.44 -4.25 2.25
C PRO A 80 17.79 -4.73 3.56
N THR A 81 18.41 -4.50 4.70
CA THR A 81 17.91 -4.93 6.02
C THR A 81 17.05 -3.89 6.72
N ILE A 82 16.82 -2.73 6.08
CA ILE A 82 15.95 -1.71 6.65
C ILE A 82 14.52 -2.23 6.72
N VAL A 83 13.99 -2.25 7.93
CA VAL A 83 12.60 -2.58 8.23
C VAL A 83 11.81 -1.28 8.38
N PHE A 84 10.75 -1.14 7.59
CA PHE A 84 9.83 -0.03 7.76
C PHE A 84 8.92 -0.29 8.96
N PRO A 85 8.58 0.75 9.76
CA PRO A 85 7.63 0.57 10.83
C PRO A 85 6.28 0.09 10.27
N PRO A 86 5.56 -0.79 11.00
CA PRO A 86 4.29 -1.35 10.54
C PRO A 86 3.20 -0.29 10.34
N TYR A 87 3.35 0.83 11.01
CA TYR A 87 2.44 1.97 10.90
C TYR A 87 3.19 3.18 10.34
N PRO A 88 2.72 3.80 9.26
CA PRO A 88 3.36 5.00 8.74
C PRO A 88 3.24 6.14 9.77
N ALA A 89 4.32 6.88 9.95
CA ALA A 89 4.35 8.03 10.86
C ALA A 89 3.50 9.21 10.35
N LYS A 90 3.05 9.18 9.10
CA LYS A 90 2.20 10.19 8.45
C LYS A 90 1.19 9.50 7.55
N GLU A 91 0.02 10.11 7.42
CA GLU A 91 -0.96 9.71 6.41
C GLU A 91 -0.33 9.77 5.02
N VAL A 92 -0.51 8.71 4.26
CA VAL A 92 -0.06 8.61 2.87
C VAL A 92 -1.24 8.93 1.97
N ASN A 93 -1.17 10.03 1.25
CA ASN A 93 -2.17 10.39 0.26
C ASN A 93 -1.91 9.58 -1.03
N ALA A 94 -2.44 8.38 -1.07
CA ALA A 94 -2.44 7.51 -2.24
C ALA A 94 -3.82 6.84 -2.37
N SER A 95 -4.21 6.48 -3.59
CA SER A 95 -5.42 5.71 -3.83
C SER A 95 -5.07 4.31 -4.34
N THR A 96 -5.90 3.34 -3.99
CA THR A 96 -5.74 1.95 -4.39
C THR A 96 -7.09 1.23 -4.33
N ASP A 97 -7.35 0.38 -5.31
CA ASP A 97 -8.54 -0.46 -5.35
C ASP A 97 -8.63 -1.44 -4.18
N VAL A 98 -7.52 -1.68 -3.48
CA VAL A 98 -7.48 -2.46 -2.24
C VAL A 98 -8.32 -1.79 -1.13
N GLY A 99 -8.57 -0.47 -1.24
CA GLY A 99 -9.50 0.23 -0.37
C GLY A 99 -10.85 -0.47 -0.33
N ASP A 100 -11.49 -0.65 -1.48
CA ASP A 100 -12.81 -1.31 -1.60
C ASP A 100 -12.82 -2.72 -0.97
N ILE A 101 -11.76 -3.50 -1.20
CA ILE A 101 -11.61 -4.84 -0.63
C ILE A 101 -11.57 -4.77 0.90
N SER A 102 -10.87 -3.80 1.47
CA SER A 102 -10.67 -3.67 2.93
C SER A 102 -11.97 -3.42 3.70
N TRP A 103 -12.99 -2.85 3.07
CA TRP A 103 -14.32 -2.65 3.66
C TRP A 103 -15.19 -3.91 3.64
N VAL A 104 -14.79 -4.93 2.87
CA VAL A 104 -15.54 -6.20 2.74
C VAL A 104 -14.87 -7.33 3.52
N VAL A 105 -13.53 -7.36 3.52
CA VAL A 105 -12.73 -8.38 4.19
C VAL A 105 -11.51 -7.74 4.86
N PRO A 106 -11.14 -8.18 6.10
CA PRO A 106 -9.94 -7.69 6.76
C PRO A 106 -8.72 -7.86 5.86
N THR A 107 -7.97 -6.78 5.65
CA THR A 107 -6.89 -6.73 4.67
C THR A 107 -5.62 -6.17 5.29
N VAL A 108 -4.48 -6.72 4.91
CA VAL A 108 -3.14 -6.21 5.26
C VAL A 108 -2.25 -6.20 4.02
N GLY A 109 -1.44 -5.17 3.87
CA GLY A 109 -0.40 -5.07 2.85
C GLY A 109 0.99 -5.24 3.47
N VAL A 110 1.92 -5.84 2.72
CA VAL A 110 3.33 -5.98 3.10
C VAL A 110 4.19 -5.21 2.11
N PHE A 111 5.11 -4.42 2.64
CA PHE A 111 6.10 -3.70 1.84
C PHE A 111 7.48 -4.24 2.13
N THR A 112 8.22 -4.56 1.09
CA THR A 112 9.59 -5.06 1.16
C THR A 112 10.50 -4.22 0.28
N MET A 113 11.82 -4.29 0.52
CA MET A 113 12.83 -3.45 -0.15
C MET A 113 13.08 -3.94 -1.60
N GLY A 114 12.15 -3.59 -2.50
CA GLY A 114 12.28 -3.88 -3.95
C GLY A 114 12.77 -2.71 -4.78
N TRP A 115 12.80 -1.50 -4.21
CA TRP A 115 13.32 -0.29 -4.84
C TRP A 115 14.43 0.31 -4.01
N ILE A 116 15.30 1.08 -4.66
CA ILE A 116 16.32 1.86 -3.97
C ILE A 116 15.62 2.99 -3.21
N PRO A 117 15.92 3.19 -1.91
CA PRO A 117 15.29 4.26 -1.13
C PRO A 117 15.45 5.63 -1.79
N GLY A 118 14.36 6.38 -1.87
CA GLY A 118 14.29 7.65 -2.61
C GLY A 118 13.76 7.52 -4.04
N THR A 119 13.49 6.28 -4.51
CA THR A 119 12.86 6.05 -5.82
C THR A 119 11.41 6.53 -5.79
N ALA A 120 11.05 7.40 -6.73
CA ALA A 120 9.66 7.81 -6.91
C ALA A 120 8.84 6.69 -7.55
N ALA A 121 7.58 6.52 -7.09
CA ALA A 121 6.63 5.67 -7.79
C ALA A 121 6.41 6.19 -9.22
N HIS A 122 6.04 5.28 -10.15
CA HIS A 122 5.82 5.59 -11.57
C HIS A 122 7.03 6.17 -12.30
N SER A 123 8.25 5.79 -11.88
CA SER A 123 9.51 6.18 -12.51
C SER A 123 10.17 5.01 -13.23
N TRP A 124 11.08 5.30 -14.18
CA TRP A 124 11.87 4.27 -14.84
C TRP A 124 12.79 3.52 -13.86
N GLN A 125 13.26 4.21 -12.80
CA GLN A 125 14.06 3.60 -11.72
C GLN A 125 13.26 2.54 -10.97
N ALA A 126 11.97 2.80 -10.68
CA ALA A 126 11.09 1.83 -10.07
C ALA A 126 10.92 0.59 -10.96
N VAL A 127 10.72 0.78 -12.27
CA VAL A 127 10.61 -0.32 -13.24
C VAL A 127 11.91 -1.12 -13.32
N ALA A 128 13.06 -0.45 -13.42
CA ALA A 128 14.37 -1.09 -13.49
C ALA A 128 14.66 -1.92 -12.22
N ALA A 129 14.41 -1.36 -11.05
CA ALA A 129 14.62 -2.04 -9.78
C ALA A 129 13.67 -3.26 -9.62
N SER A 130 12.38 -3.10 -9.93
CA SER A 130 11.39 -4.18 -9.85
C SER A 130 11.72 -5.35 -10.80
N GLY A 131 12.26 -5.06 -11.99
CA GLY A 131 12.66 -6.07 -12.98
C GLY A 131 14.03 -6.71 -12.71
N SER A 132 14.76 -6.26 -11.71
CA SER A 132 16.09 -6.74 -11.36
C SER A 132 16.07 -7.91 -10.37
N SER A 133 17.26 -8.46 -10.07
CA SER A 133 17.41 -9.45 -8.99
C SER A 133 17.06 -8.91 -7.61
N LEU A 134 17.08 -7.58 -7.39
CA LEU A 134 16.62 -6.94 -6.15
C LEU A 134 15.10 -7.08 -6.02
N GLY A 135 14.37 -6.78 -7.09
CA GLY A 135 12.91 -6.93 -7.11
C GLY A 135 12.47 -8.38 -6.88
N VAL A 136 13.16 -9.34 -7.53
CA VAL A 136 12.91 -10.78 -7.32
C VAL A 136 13.17 -11.18 -5.86
N GLN A 137 14.30 -10.77 -5.28
CA GLN A 137 14.63 -11.06 -3.88
C GLN A 137 13.60 -10.46 -2.92
N SER A 138 13.18 -9.22 -3.17
CA SER A 138 12.13 -8.56 -2.39
C SER A 138 10.79 -9.32 -2.49
N ALA A 139 10.41 -9.78 -3.67
CA ALA A 139 9.19 -10.57 -3.86
C ALA A 139 9.24 -11.91 -3.11
N LEU A 140 10.40 -12.56 -3.04
CA LEU A 140 10.56 -13.79 -2.25
C LEU A 140 10.40 -13.53 -0.76
N VAL A 141 10.98 -12.43 -0.23
CA VAL A 141 10.79 -12.03 1.17
C VAL A 141 9.30 -11.73 1.45
N ALA A 142 8.64 -10.99 0.58
CA ALA A 142 7.21 -10.71 0.73
C ALA A 142 6.37 -12.01 0.72
N SER A 143 6.72 -12.96 -0.15
CA SER A 143 6.05 -14.26 -0.23
C SER A 143 6.20 -15.08 1.06
N GLU A 144 7.37 -15.04 1.69
CA GLU A 144 7.62 -15.72 2.97
C GLU A 144 6.79 -15.10 4.11
N ILE A 145 6.73 -13.77 4.19
CA ILE A 145 5.91 -13.07 5.18
C ILE A 145 4.43 -13.41 4.99
N ILE A 146 3.94 -13.37 3.76
CA ILE A 146 2.54 -13.70 3.45
C ILE A 146 2.24 -15.15 3.81
N ALA A 147 3.11 -16.09 3.43
CA ALA A 147 2.91 -17.51 3.71
C ALA A 147 2.89 -17.82 5.20
N THR A 148 3.83 -17.27 5.98
CA THR A 148 3.86 -17.44 7.43
C THR A 148 2.66 -16.80 8.11
N THR A 149 2.24 -15.60 7.67
CA THR A 149 1.02 -14.93 8.16
C THR A 149 -0.23 -15.79 7.88
N VAL A 150 -0.36 -16.35 6.68
CA VAL A 150 -1.45 -17.26 6.34
C VAL A 150 -1.44 -18.52 7.22
N CYS A 151 -0.26 -19.11 7.46
CA CYS A 151 -0.13 -20.25 8.38
C CYS A 151 -0.60 -19.90 9.80
N ASP A 152 -0.21 -18.74 10.33
CA ASP A 152 -0.66 -18.30 11.65
C ASP A 152 -2.18 -18.15 11.71
N LEU A 153 -2.80 -17.57 10.69
CA LEU A 153 -4.26 -17.41 10.62
C LEU A 153 -4.99 -18.78 10.55
N PHE A 154 -4.41 -19.78 9.88
CA PHE A 154 -4.99 -21.13 9.85
C PHE A 154 -4.83 -21.84 11.18
N LEU A 155 -3.71 -21.67 11.86
CA LEU A 155 -3.43 -22.32 13.14
C LEU A 155 -4.15 -21.64 14.31
N ASN A 156 -4.50 -20.37 14.19
CA ASN A 156 -5.09 -19.54 15.24
C ASN A 156 -6.37 -18.84 14.73
N PRO A 157 -7.50 -19.56 14.61
CA PRO A 157 -8.76 -19.01 14.08
C PRO A 157 -9.27 -17.78 14.84
N GLU A 158 -8.86 -17.61 16.12
CA GLU A 158 -9.18 -16.44 16.93
C GLU A 158 -8.61 -15.13 16.34
N LEU A 159 -7.47 -15.17 15.63
CA LEU A 159 -6.93 -14.01 14.94
C LEU A 159 -7.86 -13.55 13.81
N ILE A 160 -8.44 -14.50 13.07
CA ILE A 160 -9.42 -14.18 12.02
C ILE A 160 -10.69 -13.58 12.64
N ALA A 161 -11.13 -14.12 13.78
CA ALA A 161 -12.29 -13.59 14.48
C ALA A 161 -12.04 -12.15 14.99
N ALA A 162 -10.87 -11.90 15.57
CA ALA A 162 -10.46 -10.57 16.05
C ALA A 162 -10.37 -9.57 14.90
N ALA A 163 -9.71 -9.93 13.79
CA ALA A 163 -9.59 -9.07 12.60
C ALA A 163 -10.97 -8.70 12.00
N LYS A 164 -11.90 -9.66 11.96
CA LYS A 164 -13.27 -9.41 11.50
C LYS A 164 -14.04 -8.51 12.46
N GLN A 165 -13.87 -8.70 13.76
CA GLN A 165 -14.51 -7.87 14.79
C GLN A 165 -14.02 -6.43 14.70
N GLU A 166 -12.69 -6.21 14.57
CA GLU A 166 -12.07 -4.90 14.38
C GLU A 166 -12.66 -4.21 13.14
N MET A 167 -12.62 -4.87 11.98
CA MET A 167 -13.18 -4.33 10.73
C MET A 167 -14.65 -3.94 10.89
N GLN A 168 -15.47 -4.77 11.58
CA GLN A 168 -16.90 -4.48 11.79
C GLN A 168 -17.12 -3.27 12.71
N GLN A 169 -16.26 -3.10 13.73
CA GLN A 169 -16.32 -1.94 14.62
C GLN A 169 -15.95 -0.65 13.91
N ASP A 170 -14.89 -0.70 13.09
CA ASP A 170 -14.35 0.50 12.42
C ASP A 170 -15.23 0.98 11.26
N ARG A 171 -15.79 0.05 10.47
CA ARG A 171 -16.69 0.41 9.37
C ARG A 171 -18.14 0.64 9.80
N GLY A 172 -18.52 0.24 11.01
CA GLY A 172 -19.91 0.21 11.49
C GLY A 172 -20.63 -1.08 11.11
N THR A 173 -21.47 -1.57 12.05
CA THR A 173 -22.18 -2.86 11.90
C THR A 173 -23.23 -2.86 10.78
N ASP A 174 -23.79 -1.69 10.47
CA ASP A 174 -24.85 -1.52 9.48
C ASP A 174 -24.32 -1.20 8.07
N PHE A 175 -22.99 -1.11 7.93
CA PHE A 175 -22.34 -0.83 6.64
C PHE A 175 -22.69 -1.88 5.60
N LYS A 176 -23.09 -1.41 4.41
CA LYS A 176 -23.27 -2.22 3.21
C LYS A 176 -22.35 -1.68 2.14
N TYR A 177 -21.54 -2.53 1.56
CA TYR A 177 -20.69 -2.13 0.45
C TYR A 177 -21.53 -1.79 -0.77
N GLU A 178 -21.33 -0.61 -1.32
CA GLU A 178 -21.88 -0.13 -2.59
C GLU A 178 -20.74 0.38 -3.47
N PRO A 179 -20.55 -0.16 -4.69
CA PRO A 179 -19.46 0.27 -5.54
C PRO A 179 -19.66 1.72 -6.00
N LEU A 180 -18.60 2.52 -5.95
CA LEU A 180 -18.62 3.94 -6.33
C LEU A 180 -18.38 4.10 -7.83
N LEU A 181 -19.36 3.72 -8.65
CA LEU A 181 -19.24 3.67 -10.11
C LEU A 181 -19.67 4.98 -10.82
N GLY A 182 -19.97 6.03 -10.06
CA GLY A 182 -20.51 7.26 -10.60
C GLY A 182 -21.89 7.08 -11.27
N ASP A 183 -22.23 7.97 -12.18
CA ASP A 183 -23.55 7.96 -12.86
C ASP A 183 -23.61 7.04 -14.09
N ARG A 184 -22.53 6.31 -14.37
CA ARG A 184 -22.49 5.36 -15.49
C ARG A 184 -23.37 4.16 -15.21
N LYS A 185 -24.34 3.94 -16.12
CA LYS A 185 -25.22 2.76 -16.13
C LYS A 185 -24.66 1.64 -16.99
#